data_0e724a9a06bf97d97a3221f0b7356578
#
_entry.id   0e724a9a06bf97d97a3221f0b7356578
#
_cell.length_a   1.000
_cell.length_b   1.000
_cell.length_c   1.000
_cell.angle_alpha   90.00
_cell.angle_beta   90.00
_cell.angle_gamma   90.00
#
_symmetry.space_group_name_H-M   'P 1'
#
loop_
_entity.id
_entity.type
_entity.pdbx_description
1 polymer ?
#
loop_
_entity_poly.entity_id
_entity_poly.type
_entity_poly.pdbx_seq_one_letter_code
_entity_poly.pdbx_strand_id
1 'polypeptide(L)'
;MGEQLVVGRPRDPRLDAAIIDATVSLLESRGYNGLSLAAVAERAGTTTAAIYRRFGSKSELVARAVFRTDGDDVVAETADLAADLERMIRWSVEKLSRPAALAAIAGLLGSPKPSRVERAADAAGASMLVIERFERAKERGELRADVDTRVLAAMIDGPVLHAVLGGMASPIDDAWIAGLVRLVLEGAAPHTPVTRTSASRSSRTHTRSTTTRSGKVTTR
;
A
#
# COMPACT_ATOMS: atom_id res chain seq x y z
N MET A 1 46.33 -24.09 10.75
CA MET A 1 45.74 -23.28 11.83
C MET A 1 44.34 -22.89 11.34
N GLY A 2 43.33 -23.61 11.89
CA GLY A 2 41.94 -23.40 11.50
C GLY A 2 41.36 -22.23 12.29
N GLU A 3 40.89 -21.23 11.56
CA GLU A 3 40.16 -20.07 12.07
C GLU A 3 38.74 -20.54 12.46
N GLN A 4 38.50 -20.73 13.75
CA GLN A 4 37.15 -21.00 14.27
C GLN A 4 36.31 -19.74 14.10
N LEU A 5 35.40 -19.76 13.11
CA LEU A 5 34.29 -18.82 13.01
C LEU A 5 33.50 -18.86 14.31
N VAL A 6 33.61 -17.81 15.12
CA VAL A 6 32.77 -17.63 16.32
C VAL A 6 31.33 -17.39 15.83
N VAL A 7 30.58 -18.50 15.77
CA VAL A 7 29.12 -18.44 15.53
C VAL A 7 28.49 -17.72 16.73
N GLY A 8 28.05 -16.50 16.51
CA GLY A 8 27.37 -15.71 17.54
C GLY A 8 26.17 -16.49 18.11
N ARG A 9 25.91 -16.35 19.41
CA ARG A 9 24.77 -16.99 20.11
C ARG A 9 23.48 -16.79 19.29
N PRO A 10 22.71 -17.86 19.01
CA PRO A 10 21.44 -17.77 18.26
C PRO A 10 20.53 -16.67 18.82
N ARG A 11 19.80 -15.98 17.92
CA ARG A 11 18.81 -14.98 18.33
C ARG A 11 17.75 -15.67 19.20
N ASP A 12 17.45 -15.10 20.35
CA ASP A 12 16.39 -15.57 21.24
C ASP A 12 15.05 -14.92 20.81
N PRO A 13 14.10 -15.69 20.25
CA PRO A 13 12.80 -15.16 19.81
C PRO A 13 11.95 -14.63 20.96
N ARG A 14 12.12 -15.16 22.18
CA ARG A 14 11.38 -14.71 23.37
C ARG A 14 11.77 -13.29 23.76
N LEU A 15 13.05 -12.96 23.63
CA LEU A 15 13.52 -11.61 23.88
C LEU A 15 13.02 -10.62 22.81
N ASP A 16 12.95 -11.05 21.54
CA ASP A 16 12.41 -10.22 20.47
C ASP A 16 10.91 -9.92 20.72
N ALA A 17 10.13 -10.93 21.12
CA ALA A 17 8.73 -10.76 21.51
C ALA A 17 8.59 -9.79 22.72
N ALA A 18 9.36 -9.98 23.77
CA ALA A 18 9.30 -9.10 24.94
C ALA A 18 9.65 -7.64 24.61
N ILE A 19 10.60 -7.39 23.70
CA ILE A 19 10.94 -6.03 23.23
C ILE A 19 9.78 -5.44 22.43
N ILE A 20 9.14 -6.22 21.57
CA ILE A 20 7.98 -5.79 20.77
C ILE A 20 6.81 -5.44 21.69
N ASP A 21 6.45 -6.31 22.63
CA ASP A 21 5.34 -6.10 23.56
C ASP A 21 5.58 -4.85 24.45
N ALA A 22 6.79 -4.69 24.95
CA ALA A 22 7.19 -3.50 25.69
C ALA A 22 7.05 -2.22 24.85
N THR A 23 7.41 -2.30 23.55
CA THR A 23 7.30 -1.18 22.62
C THR A 23 5.83 -0.79 22.37
N VAL A 24 4.95 -1.77 22.08
CA VAL A 24 3.52 -1.54 21.88
C VAL A 24 2.91 -0.88 23.12
N SER A 25 3.13 -1.46 24.31
CA SER A 25 2.62 -0.92 25.57
C SER A 25 3.09 0.52 25.86
N LEU A 26 4.34 0.85 25.53
CA LEU A 26 4.86 2.21 25.70
C LEU A 26 4.33 3.19 24.64
N LEU A 27 4.06 2.74 23.43
CA LEU A 27 3.38 3.52 22.39
C LEU A 27 1.96 3.89 22.84
N GLU A 28 1.20 2.93 23.36
CA GLU A 28 -0.16 3.16 23.84
C GLU A 28 -0.22 4.12 25.04
N SER A 29 0.73 3.99 25.97
CA SER A 29 0.70 4.78 27.21
C SER A 29 1.38 6.15 27.09
N ARG A 30 2.38 6.32 26.22
CA ARG A 30 3.23 7.53 26.16
C ARG A 30 3.34 8.13 24.77
N GLY A 31 2.78 7.49 23.74
CA GLY A 31 2.94 7.88 22.35
C GLY A 31 4.38 7.71 21.85
N TYR A 32 4.59 8.02 20.55
CA TYR A 32 5.90 7.87 19.91
C TYR A 32 6.99 8.77 20.54
N ASN A 33 6.65 10.02 20.85
CA ASN A 33 7.62 10.99 21.41
C ASN A 33 8.05 10.62 22.83
N GLY A 34 7.15 10.08 23.65
CA GLY A 34 7.43 9.64 25.00
C GLY A 34 8.10 8.26 25.11
N LEU A 35 8.20 7.51 24.00
CA LEU A 35 8.90 6.25 23.95
C LEU A 35 10.40 6.45 23.84
N SER A 36 11.17 5.87 24.79
CA SER A 36 12.63 5.79 24.73
C SER A 36 13.12 4.34 24.68
N LEU A 37 14.24 4.06 24.00
CA LEU A 37 14.83 2.73 23.98
C LEU A 37 15.30 2.26 25.34
N ALA A 38 15.62 3.19 26.25
CA ALA A 38 15.96 2.87 27.65
C ALA A 38 14.74 2.32 28.40
N ALA A 39 13.55 2.95 28.25
CA ALA A 39 12.32 2.48 28.86
C ALA A 39 11.86 1.12 28.27
N VAL A 40 12.06 0.92 26.96
CA VAL A 40 11.81 -0.40 26.34
C VAL A 40 12.76 -1.46 26.90
N ALA A 41 14.05 -1.15 27.02
CA ALA A 41 15.05 -2.08 27.54
C ALA A 41 14.75 -2.50 28.98
N GLU A 42 14.42 -1.52 29.84
CA GLU A 42 14.03 -1.76 31.24
C GLU A 42 12.80 -2.71 31.30
N ARG A 43 11.75 -2.39 30.53
CA ARG A 43 10.51 -3.17 30.55
C ARG A 43 10.65 -4.56 29.96
N ALA A 44 11.52 -4.74 28.96
CA ALA A 44 11.81 -6.02 28.33
C ALA A 44 12.90 -6.85 29.05
N GLY A 45 13.46 -6.36 30.15
CA GLY A 45 14.54 -7.05 30.88
C GLY A 45 15.82 -7.20 30.06
N THR A 46 16.19 -6.18 29.26
CA THR A 46 17.35 -6.19 28.38
C THR A 46 18.14 -4.88 28.41
N THR A 47 19.07 -4.70 27.48
CA THR A 47 19.85 -3.47 27.34
C THR A 47 19.54 -2.73 26.05
N THR A 48 19.73 -1.40 26.04
CA THR A 48 19.60 -0.60 24.81
C THR A 48 20.54 -1.07 23.69
N ALA A 49 21.74 -1.52 24.05
CA ALA A 49 22.70 -2.07 23.10
C ALA A 49 22.17 -3.36 22.42
N ALA A 50 21.46 -4.21 23.18
CA ALA A 50 20.81 -5.40 22.61
C ALA A 50 19.68 -5.03 21.66
N ILE A 51 18.90 -3.97 21.97
CA ILE A 51 17.83 -3.48 21.10
C ILE A 51 18.44 -2.91 19.81
N TYR A 52 19.45 -2.05 19.89
CA TYR A 52 20.11 -1.49 18.69
C TYR A 52 20.66 -2.58 17.77
N ARG A 53 21.28 -3.59 18.32
CA ARG A 53 21.84 -4.73 17.54
C ARG A 53 20.76 -5.54 16.83
N ARG A 54 19.53 -5.62 17.39
CA ARG A 54 18.41 -6.42 16.86
C ARG A 54 17.55 -5.64 15.87
N PHE A 55 17.31 -4.38 16.16
CA PHE A 55 16.32 -3.54 15.49
C PHE A 55 16.90 -2.30 14.80
N GLY A 56 18.19 -2.01 14.98
CA GLY A 56 18.89 -0.91 14.31
C GLY A 56 18.57 0.48 14.86
N SER A 57 17.29 0.86 14.92
CA SER A 57 16.86 2.18 15.37
C SER A 57 15.52 2.14 16.11
N LYS A 58 15.17 3.25 16.80
CA LYS A 58 13.84 3.42 17.40
C LYS A 58 12.74 3.30 16.33
N SER A 59 12.94 3.93 15.17
CA SER A 59 11.95 3.92 14.08
C SER A 59 11.72 2.52 13.53
N GLU A 60 12.78 1.75 13.33
CA GLU A 60 12.70 0.35 12.86
C GLU A 60 12.07 -0.57 13.90
N LEU A 61 12.40 -0.39 15.18
CA LEU A 61 11.75 -1.13 16.27
C LEU A 61 10.25 -0.85 16.28
N VAL A 62 9.85 0.43 16.26
CA VAL A 62 8.44 0.83 16.28
C VAL A 62 7.70 0.30 15.06
N ALA A 63 8.29 0.39 13.87
CA ALA A 63 7.70 -0.15 12.67
C ALA A 63 7.49 -1.67 12.74
N ARG A 64 8.49 -2.42 13.21
CA ARG A 64 8.35 -3.86 13.42
C ARG A 64 7.34 -4.23 14.48
N ALA A 65 7.22 -3.43 15.54
CA ALA A 65 6.26 -3.68 16.61
C ALA A 65 4.80 -3.48 16.17
N VAL A 66 4.57 -2.54 15.25
CA VAL A 66 3.22 -2.12 14.87
C VAL A 66 2.75 -2.73 13.55
N PHE A 67 3.64 -2.80 12.55
CA PHE A 67 3.28 -3.18 11.18
C PHE A 67 3.68 -4.62 10.83
N ARG A 68 4.35 -5.34 11.74
CA ARG A 68 4.74 -6.73 11.48
C ARG A 68 3.51 -7.57 11.16
N THR A 69 3.59 -8.29 10.03
CA THR A 69 2.69 -9.38 9.68
C THR A 69 3.27 -10.66 10.27
N ASP A 70 2.68 -11.16 11.34
CA ASP A 70 2.99 -12.52 11.81
C ASP A 70 2.34 -13.50 10.84
N GLY A 71 3.01 -14.64 10.56
CA GLY A 71 2.63 -15.58 9.51
C GLY A 71 1.20 -16.12 9.58
N ASP A 72 0.57 -16.07 10.76
CA ASP A 72 -0.82 -16.50 10.97
C ASP A 72 -1.85 -15.43 10.60
N ASP A 73 -1.41 -14.18 10.42
CA ASP A 73 -2.25 -13.03 10.03
C ASP A 73 -2.40 -12.92 8.50
N VAL A 74 -1.72 -13.76 7.73
CA VAL A 74 -1.79 -13.70 6.26
C VAL A 74 -3.14 -14.21 5.81
N VAL A 75 -3.91 -13.31 5.23
CA VAL A 75 -5.19 -13.65 4.58
C VAL A 75 -4.93 -14.72 3.52
N ALA A 76 -5.50 -15.90 3.69
CA ALA A 76 -5.34 -17.00 2.75
C ALA A 76 -5.75 -16.56 1.35
N GLU A 77 -4.89 -16.83 0.37
CA GLU A 77 -5.18 -16.52 -1.03
C GLU A 77 -6.28 -17.43 -1.55
N THR A 78 -7.23 -16.84 -2.27
CA THR A 78 -8.29 -17.55 -2.99
C THR A 78 -8.21 -17.30 -4.49
N ALA A 79 -9.13 -17.88 -5.25
CA ALA A 79 -9.25 -17.61 -6.68
C ALA A 79 -9.92 -16.25 -6.98
N ASP A 80 -10.45 -15.57 -5.96
CA ASP A 80 -11.14 -14.29 -6.08
C ASP A 80 -10.26 -13.15 -5.58
N LEU A 81 -9.64 -12.43 -6.52
CA LEU A 81 -8.77 -11.31 -6.21
C LEU A 81 -9.50 -10.17 -5.46
N ALA A 82 -10.78 -9.91 -5.82
CA ALA A 82 -11.53 -8.84 -5.16
C ALA A 82 -11.80 -9.18 -3.70
N ALA A 83 -12.26 -10.40 -3.42
CA ALA A 83 -12.48 -10.88 -2.07
C ALA A 83 -11.19 -10.93 -1.25
N ASP A 84 -10.07 -11.32 -1.86
CA ASP A 84 -8.75 -11.30 -1.20
C ASP A 84 -8.37 -9.88 -0.78
N LEU A 85 -8.49 -8.91 -1.69
CA LEU A 85 -8.17 -7.51 -1.42
C LEU A 85 -9.09 -6.89 -0.36
N GLU A 86 -10.39 -7.18 -0.39
CA GLU A 86 -11.31 -6.72 0.64
C GLU A 86 -10.89 -7.21 2.04
N ARG A 87 -10.51 -8.49 2.17
CA ARG A 87 -10.03 -9.05 3.42
C ARG A 87 -8.72 -8.41 3.87
N MET A 88 -7.77 -8.19 2.95
CA MET A 88 -6.49 -7.53 3.24
C MET A 88 -6.69 -6.08 3.69
N ILE A 89 -7.58 -5.34 3.04
CA ILE A 89 -7.91 -3.96 3.42
C ILE A 89 -8.57 -3.94 4.81
N ARG A 90 -9.53 -4.80 5.06
CA ARG A 90 -10.21 -4.91 6.37
C ARG A 90 -9.21 -5.19 7.49
N TRP A 91 -8.34 -6.15 7.28
CA TRP A 91 -7.26 -6.44 8.21
C TRP A 91 -6.31 -5.25 8.42
N SER A 92 -5.94 -4.52 7.34
CA SER A 92 -5.10 -3.31 7.42
C SER A 92 -5.79 -2.21 8.22
N VAL A 93 -7.08 -1.96 7.98
CA VAL A 93 -7.88 -0.98 8.72
C VAL A 93 -7.90 -1.32 10.21
N GLU A 94 -8.18 -2.59 10.56
CA GLU A 94 -8.18 -3.04 11.95
C GLU A 94 -6.82 -2.83 12.62
N LYS A 95 -5.73 -3.24 11.98
CA LYS A 95 -4.36 -3.05 12.51
C LYS A 95 -3.98 -1.59 12.67
N LEU A 96 -4.21 -0.77 11.64
CA LEU A 96 -3.81 0.63 11.64
C LEU A 96 -4.67 1.50 12.58
N SER A 97 -5.88 1.06 12.91
CA SER A 97 -6.78 1.77 13.85
C SER A 97 -6.40 1.55 15.33
N ARG A 98 -5.47 0.65 15.62
CA ARG A 98 -5.01 0.42 17.02
C ARG A 98 -4.29 1.65 17.57
N PRO A 99 -4.46 2.00 18.85
CA PRO A 99 -3.81 3.18 19.45
C PRO A 99 -2.30 3.23 19.26
N ALA A 100 -1.60 2.09 19.40
CA ALA A 100 -0.17 2.00 19.16
C ALA A 100 0.20 2.33 17.72
N ALA A 101 -0.60 1.89 16.73
CA ALA A 101 -0.38 2.15 15.31
C ALA A 101 -0.57 3.63 14.99
N LEU A 102 -1.64 4.24 15.48
CA LEU A 102 -1.89 5.67 15.29
C LEU A 102 -0.77 6.52 15.91
N ALA A 103 -0.31 6.19 17.12
CA ALA A 103 0.82 6.86 17.77
C ALA A 103 2.13 6.69 16.98
N ALA A 104 2.37 5.51 16.44
CA ALA A 104 3.55 5.22 15.62
C ALA A 104 3.52 5.99 14.30
N ILE A 105 2.41 5.98 13.59
CA ILE A 105 2.23 6.68 12.31
C ILE A 105 2.46 8.19 12.50
N ALA A 106 1.79 8.81 13.48
CA ALA A 106 1.93 10.23 13.79
C ALA A 106 3.40 10.60 14.09
N GLY A 107 4.09 9.77 14.86
CA GLY A 107 5.49 10.00 15.22
C GLY A 107 6.48 9.78 14.07
N LEU A 108 6.22 8.79 13.22
CA LEU A 108 7.06 8.49 12.05
C LEU A 108 6.89 9.57 10.97
N LEU A 109 5.66 10.03 10.70
CA LEU A 109 5.40 11.13 9.76
C LEU A 109 6.00 12.46 10.22
N GLY A 110 6.01 12.73 11.52
CA GLY A 110 6.66 13.92 12.09
C GLY A 110 8.20 13.84 12.13
N SER A 111 8.81 12.76 11.67
CA SER A 111 10.27 12.60 11.67
C SER A 111 10.89 13.37 10.50
N PRO A 112 12.03 14.10 10.72
CA PRO A 112 12.68 14.87 9.65
C PRO A 112 13.33 14.03 8.53
N LYS A 113 13.17 12.71 8.57
CA LYS A 113 13.67 11.78 7.54
C LYS A 113 12.54 10.88 7.03
N PRO A 114 11.72 11.34 6.05
CA PRO A 114 10.61 10.56 5.47
C PRO A 114 11.02 9.18 4.95
N SER A 115 12.24 9.06 4.39
CA SER A 115 12.81 7.79 3.93
C SER A 115 12.90 6.68 5.00
N ARG A 116 12.66 7.00 6.27
CA ARG A 116 12.56 6.00 7.34
C ARG A 116 11.18 5.37 7.46
N VAL A 117 10.12 6.11 7.09
CA VAL A 117 8.74 5.57 7.06
C VAL A 117 8.62 4.54 5.95
N GLU A 118 9.13 4.87 4.75
CA GLU A 118 9.15 3.94 3.61
C GLU A 118 9.92 2.67 3.96
N ARG A 119 11.16 2.79 4.48
CA ARG A 119 11.93 1.62 4.91
C ARG A 119 11.31 0.83 6.07
N ALA A 120 10.53 1.52 6.90
CA ALA A 120 9.83 0.88 8.02
C ALA A 120 8.60 0.12 7.54
N ALA A 121 7.86 0.65 6.58
CA ALA A 121 6.77 -0.03 5.90
C ALA A 121 7.27 -1.22 5.08
N ASP A 122 8.37 -1.05 4.32
CA ASP A 122 9.03 -2.12 3.58
C ASP A 122 9.53 -3.24 4.52
N ALA A 123 10.10 -2.87 5.68
CA ALA A 123 10.56 -3.84 6.69
C ALA A 123 9.41 -4.57 7.39
N ALA A 124 8.20 -4.03 7.35
CA ALA A 124 7.01 -4.62 7.95
C ALA A 124 6.31 -5.67 7.07
N GLY A 125 6.63 -5.71 5.79
CA GLY A 125 6.15 -6.74 4.86
C GLY A 125 4.67 -6.64 4.46
N ALA A 126 3.87 -5.74 5.04
CA ALA A 126 2.44 -5.65 4.73
C ALA A 126 2.19 -5.30 3.25
N SER A 127 2.87 -4.27 2.74
CA SER A 127 2.79 -3.90 1.33
C SER A 127 3.34 -4.99 0.40
N MET A 128 4.33 -5.77 0.85
CA MET A 128 4.90 -6.86 0.04
C MET A 128 3.88 -7.97 -0.22
N LEU A 129 3.04 -8.33 0.75
CA LEU A 129 2.00 -9.34 0.56
C LEU A 129 0.97 -8.92 -0.50
N VAL A 130 0.58 -7.65 -0.50
CA VAL A 130 -0.34 -7.08 -1.52
C VAL A 130 0.34 -7.08 -2.89
N ILE A 131 1.60 -6.66 -2.98
CA ILE A 131 2.36 -6.66 -4.23
C ILE A 131 2.49 -8.07 -4.80
N GLU A 132 2.88 -9.04 -3.97
CA GLU A 132 2.99 -10.45 -4.38
C GLU A 132 1.65 -11.02 -4.86
N ARG A 133 0.53 -10.63 -4.21
CA ARG A 133 -0.81 -11.04 -4.64
C ARG A 133 -1.16 -10.46 -6.02
N PHE A 134 -0.78 -9.20 -6.29
CA PHE A 134 -0.95 -8.58 -7.60
C PHE A 134 -0.05 -9.20 -8.68
N GLU A 135 1.20 -9.54 -8.37
CA GLU A 135 2.07 -10.23 -9.33
C GLU A 135 1.47 -11.58 -9.74
N ARG A 136 0.98 -12.38 -8.78
CA ARG A 136 0.29 -13.63 -9.10
C ARG A 136 -1.00 -13.41 -9.91
N ALA A 137 -1.73 -12.32 -9.68
CA ALA A 137 -2.90 -11.96 -10.48
C ALA A 137 -2.52 -11.59 -11.92
N LYS A 138 -1.39 -10.91 -12.13
CA LYS A 138 -0.85 -10.66 -13.49
C LYS A 138 -0.48 -11.96 -14.21
N GLU A 139 0.20 -12.87 -13.51
CA GLU A 139 0.56 -14.20 -14.07
C GLU A 139 -0.69 -15.00 -14.51
N ARG A 140 -1.80 -14.85 -13.79
CA ARG A 140 -3.10 -15.48 -14.17
C ARG A 140 -3.90 -14.70 -15.21
N GLY A 141 -3.43 -13.52 -15.64
CA GLY A 141 -4.13 -12.67 -16.60
C GLY A 141 -5.36 -11.96 -16.03
N GLU A 142 -5.51 -11.90 -14.71
CA GLU A 142 -6.57 -11.15 -14.02
C GLU A 142 -6.31 -9.64 -14.07
N LEU A 143 -5.04 -9.24 -14.18
CA LEU A 143 -4.59 -7.87 -14.35
C LEU A 143 -3.81 -7.70 -15.65
N ARG A 144 -3.80 -6.47 -16.17
CA ARG A 144 -2.97 -6.12 -17.34
C ARG A 144 -1.49 -6.34 -17.03
N ALA A 145 -0.73 -6.78 -18.00
CA ALA A 145 0.69 -7.06 -17.87
C ALA A 145 1.54 -5.78 -17.66
N ASP A 146 1.04 -4.62 -18.14
CA ASP A 146 1.71 -3.32 -18.05
C ASP A 146 1.46 -2.58 -16.72
N VAL A 147 0.64 -3.14 -15.82
CA VAL A 147 0.35 -2.54 -14.52
C VAL A 147 1.58 -2.66 -13.60
N ASP A 148 1.99 -1.53 -13.02
CA ASP A 148 2.96 -1.53 -11.92
C ASP A 148 2.25 -1.89 -10.60
N THR A 149 2.55 -3.06 -10.07
CA THR A 149 1.93 -3.61 -8.87
C THR A 149 2.24 -2.82 -7.60
N ARG A 150 3.37 -2.10 -7.57
CA ARG A 150 3.74 -1.21 -6.47
C ARG A 150 2.86 0.05 -6.47
N VAL A 151 2.61 0.60 -7.65
CA VAL A 151 1.69 1.74 -7.80
C VAL A 151 0.28 1.31 -7.40
N LEU A 152 -0.14 0.11 -7.83
CA LEU A 152 -1.46 -0.43 -7.49
C LEU A 152 -1.63 -0.64 -5.97
N ALA A 153 -0.60 -1.18 -5.29
CA ALA A 153 -0.60 -1.30 -3.84
C ALA A 153 -0.69 0.07 -3.16
N ALA A 154 0.08 1.06 -3.62
CA ALA A 154 0.03 2.41 -3.08
C ALA A 154 -1.34 3.09 -3.27
N MET A 155 -2.09 2.75 -4.33
CA MET A 155 -3.48 3.21 -4.54
C MET A 155 -4.46 2.62 -3.53
N ILE A 156 -4.11 1.53 -2.86
CA ILE A 156 -4.90 0.98 -1.74
C ILE A 156 -4.41 1.58 -0.42
N ASP A 157 -3.11 1.57 -0.18
CA ASP A 157 -2.52 2.00 1.09
C ASP A 157 -2.80 3.49 1.39
N GLY A 158 -2.76 4.34 0.38
CA GLY A 158 -3.00 5.78 0.52
C GLY A 158 -4.41 6.10 1.05
N PRO A 159 -5.49 5.69 0.40
CA PRO A 159 -6.86 5.88 0.88
C PRO A 159 -7.12 5.25 2.25
N VAL A 160 -6.59 4.04 2.51
CA VAL A 160 -6.73 3.37 3.81
C VAL A 160 -6.07 4.20 4.91
N LEU A 161 -4.82 4.62 4.70
CA LEU A 161 -4.11 5.45 5.68
C LEU A 161 -4.82 6.78 5.91
N HIS A 162 -5.28 7.45 4.84
CA HIS A 162 -6.05 8.69 4.93
C HIS A 162 -7.32 8.51 5.77
N ALA A 163 -8.07 7.44 5.51
CA ALA A 163 -9.30 7.14 6.21
C ALA A 163 -9.06 6.85 7.71
N VAL A 164 -8.04 6.03 8.02
CA VAL A 164 -7.67 5.67 9.41
C VAL A 164 -7.20 6.89 10.21
N LEU A 165 -6.50 7.83 9.58
CA LEU A 165 -6.06 9.08 10.23
C LEU A 165 -7.22 10.09 10.44
N GLY A 166 -8.46 9.73 10.15
CA GLY A 166 -9.63 10.59 10.35
C GLY A 166 -9.83 11.62 9.24
N GLY A 167 -9.21 11.42 8.07
CA GLY A 167 -9.36 12.30 6.90
C GLY A 167 -10.70 12.15 6.17
N MET A 168 -11.59 11.29 6.62
CA MET A 168 -12.90 11.04 6.02
C MET A 168 -14.05 11.44 6.94
N ALA A 169 -15.10 11.98 6.35
CA ALA A 169 -16.35 12.32 7.07
C ALA A 169 -17.24 11.10 7.35
N SER A 170 -17.00 9.98 6.65
CA SER A 170 -17.78 8.73 6.78
C SER A 170 -16.92 7.61 7.36
N PRO A 171 -17.52 6.67 8.12
CA PRO A 171 -16.80 5.51 8.63
C PRO A 171 -16.30 4.62 7.49
N ILE A 172 -15.22 3.88 7.76
CA ILE A 172 -14.73 2.83 6.87
C ILE A 172 -15.63 1.62 7.06
N ASP A 173 -16.60 1.47 6.17
CA ASP A 173 -17.53 0.34 6.14
C ASP A 173 -17.25 -0.60 4.96
N ASP A 174 -18.00 -1.68 4.89
CA ASP A 174 -17.88 -2.68 3.83
C ASP A 174 -18.14 -2.09 2.44
N ALA A 175 -19.05 -1.13 2.33
CA ALA A 175 -19.37 -0.46 1.06
C ALA A 175 -18.18 0.41 0.57
N TRP A 176 -17.51 1.10 1.49
CA TRP A 176 -16.31 1.86 1.18
C TRP A 176 -15.16 0.94 0.72
N ILE A 177 -14.94 -0.17 1.43
CA ILE A 177 -13.89 -1.15 1.08
C ILE A 177 -14.15 -1.75 -0.30
N ALA A 178 -15.36 -2.24 -0.55
CA ALA A 178 -15.75 -2.81 -1.84
C ALA A 178 -15.65 -1.77 -2.97
N GLY A 179 -16.01 -0.50 -2.70
CA GLY A 179 -15.85 0.59 -3.64
C GLY A 179 -14.41 0.86 -4.02
N LEU A 180 -13.50 0.88 -3.04
CA LEU A 180 -12.06 1.06 -3.28
C LEU A 180 -11.50 -0.09 -4.13
N VAL A 181 -11.79 -1.34 -3.76
CA VAL A 181 -11.34 -2.54 -4.49
C VAL A 181 -11.83 -2.50 -5.93
N ARG A 182 -13.11 -2.20 -6.14
CA ARG A 182 -13.69 -2.09 -7.47
C ARG A 182 -12.97 -1.05 -8.33
N LEU A 183 -12.75 0.17 -7.83
CA LEU A 183 -12.06 1.23 -8.55
C LEU A 183 -10.62 0.82 -8.94
N VAL A 184 -9.91 0.18 -8.04
CA VAL A 184 -8.54 -0.30 -8.28
C VAL A 184 -8.53 -1.39 -9.35
N LEU A 185 -9.42 -2.38 -9.24
CA LEU A 185 -9.46 -3.51 -10.18
C LEU A 185 -10.00 -3.11 -11.55
N GLU A 186 -11.04 -2.27 -11.64
CA GLU A 186 -11.55 -1.77 -12.93
C GLU A 186 -10.46 -0.97 -13.69
N GLY A 187 -9.65 -0.17 -12.97
CA GLY A 187 -8.51 0.54 -13.55
C GLY A 187 -7.38 -0.37 -14.03
N ALA A 188 -7.25 -1.56 -13.46
CA ALA A 188 -6.19 -2.53 -13.74
C ALA A 188 -6.65 -3.73 -14.58
N ALA A 189 -7.96 -3.87 -14.85
CA ALA A 189 -8.51 -4.96 -15.63
C ALA A 189 -8.00 -4.95 -17.08
N PRO A 190 -7.88 -6.11 -17.72
CA PRO A 190 -7.58 -6.20 -19.15
C PRO A 190 -8.58 -5.39 -19.97
N HIS A 191 -8.09 -4.54 -20.87
CA HIS A 191 -8.97 -3.80 -21.77
C HIS A 191 -9.60 -4.75 -22.76
N THR A 192 -10.92 -4.87 -22.74
CA THR A 192 -11.65 -5.44 -23.88
C THR A 192 -11.50 -4.44 -25.03
N PRO A 193 -10.90 -4.83 -26.17
CA PRO A 193 -10.79 -3.90 -27.29
C PRO A 193 -12.20 -3.47 -27.71
N VAL A 194 -12.51 -2.19 -27.51
CA VAL A 194 -13.71 -1.61 -28.08
C VAL A 194 -13.55 -1.67 -29.59
N THR A 195 -14.22 -2.62 -30.23
CA THR A 195 -14.30 -2.68 -31.68
C THR A 195 -14.96 -1.38 -32.14
N ARG A 196 -14.15 -0.41 -32.53
CA ARG A 196 -14.65 0.79 -33.22
C ARG A 196 -15.24 0.28 -34.52
N THR A 197 -16.53 0.11 -34.53
CA THR A 197 -17.28 -0.04 -35.78
C THR A 197 -17.02 1.22 -36.57
N SER A 198 -16.13 1.13 -37.56
CA SER A 198 -15.88 2.21 -38.50
C SER A 198 -17.21 2.41 -39.26
N ALA A 199 -17.98 3.39 -38.81
CA ALA A 199 -19.10 3.89 -39.59
C ALA A 199 -18.51 4.37 -40.93
N SER A 200 -18.72 3.57 -41.97
CA SER A 200 -18.41 3.89 -43.34
C SER A 200 -18.99 5.25 -43.65
N ARG A 201 -18.12 6.26 -43.78
CA ARG A 201 -18.52 7.53 -44.39
C ARG A 201 -18.84 7.24 -45.83
N SER A 202 -20.11 7.05 -46.10
CA SER A 202 -20.65 7.13 -47.46
C SER A 202 -20.26 8.47 -48.07
N SER A 203 -19.32 8.43 -49.00
CA SER A 203 -18.92 9.57 -49.82
C SER A 203 -20.13 10.00 -50.67
N ARG A 204 -20.84 11.04 -50.25
CA ARG A 204 -21.76 11.73 -51.13
C ARG A 204 -20.94 12.54 -52.14
N THR A 205 -20.85 12.01 -53.34
CA THR A 205 -20.37 12.69 -54.52
C THR A 205 -21.27 13.90 -54.79
N HIS A 206 -20.79 15.09 -54.53
CA HIS A 206 -21.44 16.32 -54.92
C HIS A 206 -21.18 16.57 -56.40
N THR A 207 -22.16 16.26 -57.26
CA THR A 207 -22.18 16.65 -58.67
C THR A 207 -22.34 18.17 -58.76
N ARG A 208 -21.27 18.82 -59.12
CA ARG A 208 -21.28 20.27 -59.40
C ARG A 208 -21.94 20.49 -60.75
N SER A 209 -23.18 21.01 -60.76
CA SER A 209 -23.87 21.52 -61.94
C SER A 209 -23.35 22.92 -62.25
N THR A 210 -22.64 23.05 -63.34
CA THR A 210 -22.21 24.33 -63.92
C THR A 210 -23.35 24.90 -64.71
N THR A 211 -23.99 25.98 -64.23
CA THR A 211 -24.91 26.79 -65.04
C THR A 211 -24.20 28.08 -65.44
N THR A 212 -23.81 28.11 -66.67
CA THR A 212 -23.35 29.30 -67.39
C THR A 212 -24.55 30.31 -67.58
N ARG A 213 -24.44 31.49 -67.07
CA ARG A 213 -25.37 32.60 -67.46
C ARG A 213 -24.53 33.76 -67.92
N SER A 214 -24.65 33.93 -69.24
CA SER A 214 -24.20 35.09 -70.02
C SER A 214 -25.14 36.30 -69.85
N GLY A 215 -24.58 37.45 -69.93
CA GLY A 215 -25.32 38.71 -70.26
C GLY A 215 -25.16 39.79 -69.17
N LYS A 216 -24.84 40.96 -69.41
CA LYS A 216 -24.73 41.91 -70.48
C LYS A 216 -24.32 43.25 -69.87
N VAL A 217 -23.39 43.88 -70.46
CA VAL A 217 -22.96 45.29 -70.27
C VAL A 217 -24.12 46.23 -70.35
N THR A 218 -24.15 47.28 -69.53
CA THR A 218 -24.53 48.66 -69.98
C THR A 218 -24.07 49.71 -68.97
N THR A 219 -23.36 50.68 -69.48
CA THR A 219 -22.82 51.92 -69.00
C THR A 219 -23.87 52.87 -68.37
N ARG A 220 -23.55 53.48 -67.26
CA ARG A 220 -23.49 54.97 -67.14
C ARG A 220 -22.90 55.33 -65.78
#